data_b0697e96e418d2b82a458ea552cb359c
#
_entry.id   b0697e96e418d2b82a458ea552cb359c
#
_cell.length_a   1.000
_cell.length_b   1.000
_cell.length_c   1.000
_cell.angle_alpha   90.00
_cell.angle_beta   90.00
_cell.angle_gamma   90.00
#
_symmetry.space_group_name_H-M   'P 1'
#
loop_
_entity.id
_entity.type
_entity.pdbx_description
1 polymer ?
#
loop_
_entity_poly.entity_id
_entity_poly.type
_entity_poly.pdbx_seq_one_letter_code
_entity_poly.pdbx_strand_id
1 'polypeptide(L)'
;ILFNPVGTAPGFSLVWKGTFLAALPGVPREMEPMVRDGVLPQLQAWMRTQKRLSASPMIRRVLHTSGVPESIVDQALVGLVPKGCTIQLGIYASPMEVMVSLTGPAGAEGAVTIEQLLKEAKTRLGDIVYGEEDETMESVVGRLLNEQQLTLAVAESCTGGLIGHRLTQVPGASTYVDRVAVTYSNRAKVEMLGVPSGLL
;
A
#
# COMPACT_ATOMS: atom_id res chain seq x y z
N ILE A 1 -28.87 -9.28 -10.15
CA ILE A 1 -28.41 -7.91 -10.44
C ILE A 1 -27.79 -7.34 -9.16
N LEU A 2 -26.65 -6.71 -9.28
CA LEU A 2 -25.95 -6.01 -8.20
C LEU A 2 -26.18 -4.50 -8.38
N PHE A 3 -26.70 -3.87 -7.34
CA PHE A 3 -26.93 -2.42 -7.34
C PHE A 3 -25.61 -1.66 -7.28
N ASN A 4 -25.48 -0.62 -8.10
CA ASN A 4 -24.35 0.32 -8.08
C ASN A 4 -24.76 1.58 -7.29
N PRO A 5 -24.20 1.82 -6.10
CA PRO A 5 -24.59 2.96 -5.27
C PRO A 5 -23.98 4.29 -5.73
N VAL A 6 -23.04 4.26 -6.67
CA VAL A 6 -22.25 5.44 -7.09
C VAL A 6 -22.49 5.82 -8.55
N GLY A 7 -22.62 4.83 -9.42
CA GLY A 7 -22.78 5.01 -10.87
C GLY A 7 -24.08 4.44 -11.40
N THR A 8 -24.25 4.49 -12.72
CA THR A 8 -25.49 4.05 -13.41
C THR A 8 -25.39 2.63 -13.97
N ALA A 9 -24.16 2.09 -14.14
CA ALA A 9 -23.96 0.76 -14.71
C ALA A 9 -24.15 -0.30 -13.60
N PRO A 10 -25.18 -1.19 -13.70
CA PRO A 10 -25.35 -2.29 -12.74
C PRO A 10 -24.31 -3.37 -12.95
N GLY A 11 -24.05 -4.14 -11.89
CA GLY A 11 -23.34 -5.41 -11.98
C GLY A 11 -24.32 -6.60 -11.96
N PHE A 12 -23.78 -7.80 -12.12
CA PHE A 12 -24.52 -9.01 -11.86
C PHE A 12 -23.64 -10.10 -11.27
N SER A 13 -24.29 -11.06 -10.60
CA SER A 13 -23.66 -12.30 -10.16
C SER A 13 -24.54 -13.48 -10.52
N LEU A 14 -23.92 -14.63 -10.76
CA LEU A 14 -24.62 -15.89 -11.03
C LEU A 14 -23.71 -17.07 -10.71
N VAL A 15 -24.32 -18.25 -10.56
CA VAL A 15 -23.57 -19.50 -10.49
C VAL A 15 -23.74 -20.23 -11.82
N TRP A 16 -22.63 -20.50 -12.49
CA TRP A 16 -22.59 -21.19 -13.76
C TRP A 16 -21.69 -22.42 -13.70
N LYS A 17 -22.19 -23.59 -13.99
CA LYS A 17 -21.44 -24.86 -13.96
C LYS A 17 -20.61 -25.05 -12.68
N GLY A 18 -21.20 -24.72 -11.52
CA GLY A 18 -20.50 -24.84 -10.23
C GLY A 18 -19.42 -23.79 -9.95
N THR A 19 -19.40 -22.72 -10.73
CA THR A 19 -18.50 -21.56 -10.53
C THR A 19 -19.32 -20.33 -10.23
N PHE A 20 -18.95 -19.59 -9.18
CA PHE A 20 -19.53 -18.29 -8.89
C PHE A 20 -18.87 -17.24 -9.80
N LEU A 21 -19.70 -16.50 -10.52
CA LEU A 21 -19.28 -15.45 -11.44
C LEU A 21 -19.89 -14.12 -10.99
N ALA A 22 -19.11 -13.05 -11.05
CA ALA A 22 -19.59 -11.69 -10.89
C ALA A 22 -18.98 -10.79 -11.97
N ALA A 23 -19.78 -9.89 -12.53
CA ALA A 23 -19.35 -8.87 -13.46
C ALA A 23 -19.73 -7.49 -12.90
N LEU A 24 -18.76 -6.58 -12.88
CA LEU A 24 -18.87 -5.27 -12.26
C LEU A 24 -18.33 -4.20 -13.21
N PRO A 25 -18.74 -2.92 -13.06
CA PRO A 25 -18.10 -1.80 -13.73
C PRO A 25 -16.59 -1.74 -13.40
N GLY A 26 -15.77 -1.34 -14.38
CA GLY A 26 -14.32 -1.29 -14.23
C GLY A 26 -13.80 -0.07 -13.44
N VAL A 27 -14.66 0.87 -13.07
CA VAL A 27 -14.28 2.06 -12.29
C VAL A 27 -14.13 1.68 -10.81
N PRO A 28 -12.93 1.79 -10.19
CA PRO A 28 -12.69 1.32 -8.82
C PRO A 28 -13.67 1.91 -7.80
N ARG A 29 -13.94 3.21 -7.87
CA ARG A 29 -14.86 3.90 -6.97
C ARG A 29 -16.29 3.32 -6.99
N GLU A 30 -16.74 2.76 -8.11
CA GLU A 30 -18.03 2.09 -8.24
C GLU A 30 -17.93 0.62 -7.84
N MET A 31 -16.87 -0.04 -8.29
CA MET A 31 -16.66 -1.47 -8.12
C MET A 31 -16.47 -1.86 -6.64
N GLU A 32 -15.68 -1.11 -5.89
CA GLU A 32 -15.35 -1.44 -4.48
C GLU A 32 -16.57 -1.61 -3.56
N PRO A 33 -17.53 -0.66 -3.49
CA PRO A 33 -18.73 -0.85 -2.68
C PRO A 33 -19.61 -2.00 -3.22
N MET A 34 -19.67 -2.20 -4.53
CA MET A 34 -20.43 -3.33 -5.11
C MET A 34 -19.81 -4.69 -4.74
N VAL A 35 -18.47 -4.78 -4.70
CA VAL A 35 -17.79 -5.99 -4.21
C VAL A 35 -18.12 -6.22 -2.74
N ARG A 36 -17.87 -5.23 -1.91
CA ARG A 36 -18.00 -5.33 -0.45
C ARG A 36 -19.44 -5.66 -0.03
N ASP A 37 -20.42 -4.93 -0.54
CA ASP A 37 -21.78 -4.95 -0.05
C ASP A 37 -22.69 -5.88 -0.88
N GLY A 38 -22.29 -6.23 -2.11
CA GLY A 38 -23.06 -7.06 -3.03
C GLY A 38 -22.44 -8.44 -3.29
N VAL A 39 -21.20 -8.49 -3.77
CA VAL A 39 -20.58 -9.75 -4.22
C VAL A 39 -20.14 -10.62 -3.04
N LEU A 40 -19.41 -10.06 -2.07
CA LEU A 40 -18.85 -10.83 -0.96
C LEU A 40 -19.90 -11.56 -0.13
N PRO A 41 -21.05 -10.96 0.26
CA PRO A 41 -22.09 -11.67 0.99
C PRO A 41 -22.68 -12.84 0.18
N GLN A 42 -22.90 -12.67 -1.12
CA GLN A 42 -23.43 -13.72 -1.99
C GLN A 42 -22.42 -14.84 -2.21
N LEU A 43 -21.14 -14.51 -2.42
CA LEU A 43 -20.05 -15.47 -2.52
C LEU A 43 -19.92 -16.30 -1.25
N GLN A 44 -19.95 -15.67 -0.08
CA GLN A 44 -19.88 -16.35 1.21
C GLN A 44 -21.06 -17.30 1.41
N ALA A 45 -22.29 -16.85 1.10
CA ALA A 45 -23.47 -17.68 1.16
C ALA A 45 -23.35 -18.90 0.24
N TRP A 46 -22.91 -18.71 -1.00
CA TRP A 46 -22.68 -19.79 -1.95
C TRP A 46 -21.60 -20.77 -1.49
N MET A 47 -20.45 -20.26 -0.98
CA MET A 47 -19.38 -21.11 -0.46
C MET A 47 -19.84 -22.00 0.70
N ARG A 48 -20.72 -21.48 1.58
CA ARG A 48 -21.34 -22.28 2.65
C ARG A 48 -22.14 -23.46 2.09
N THR A 49 -22.92 -23.25 1.02
CA THR A 49 -23.71 -24.34 0.40
C THR A 49 -22.81 -25.39 -0.24
N GLN A 50 -21.65 -25.03 -0.72
CA GLN A 50 -20.68 -25.94 -1.35
C GLN A 50 -19.76 -26.66 -0.35
N LYS A 51 -19.94 -26.46 0.96
CA LYS A 51 -19.02 -26.97 2.01
C LYS A 51 -17.56 -26.58 1.75
N ARG A 52 -17.31 -25.51 1.01
CA ARG A 52 -15.97 -25.00 0.64
C ARG A 52 -15.37 -24.02 1.65
N LEU A 53 -16.08 -23.75 2.76
CA LEU A 53 -15.60 -22.89 3.84
C LEU A 53 -14.61 -23.55 4.80
N SER A 54 -14.07 -24.72 4.45
CA SER A 54 -13.00 -25.38 5.23
C SER A 54 -11.60 -24.88 4.85
N ALA A 55 -11.47 -23.95 3.91
CA ALA A 55 -10.18 -23.31 3.65
C ALA A 55 -9.80 -22.47 4.87
N SER A 56 -8.65 -22.75 5.46
CA SER A 56 -8.07 -21.89 6.49
C SER A 56 -7.99 -20.47 5.95
N PRO A 57 -8.38 -19.46 6.74
CA PRO A 57 -8.21 -18.08 6.32
C PRO A 57 -6.73 -17.83 5.97
N MET A 58 -6.49 -16.99 4.99
CA MET A 58 -5.14 -16.58 4.60
C MET A 58 -4.77 -15.32 5.35
N ILE A 59 -3.53 -15.25 5.79
CA ILE A 59 -2.94 -14.01 6.29
C ILE A 59 -1.91 -13.52 5.28
N ARG A 60 -1.75 -12.22 5.22
CA ARG A 60 -0.74 -11.54 4.41
C ARG A 60 0.03 -10.59 5.31
N ARG A 61 1.34 -10.53 5.12
CA ARG A 61 2.24 -9.56 5.71
C ARG A 61 2.94 -8.80 4.60
N VAL A 62 3.13 -7.51 4.81
CA VAL A 62 3.69 -6.62 3.80
C VAL A 62 4.87 -5.84 4.36
N LEU A 63 5.92 -5.72 3.55
CA LEU A 63 7.03 -4.78 3.78
C LEU A 63 7.09 -3.80 2.61
N HIS A 64 7.32 -2.55 2.93
CA HIS A 64 7.52 -1.47 1.99
C HIS A 64 8.98 -1.09 1.92
N THR A 65 9.57 -1.10 0.72
CA THR A 65 10.97 -0.73 0.51
C THR A 65 11.08 0.46 -0.43
N SER A 66 12.12 1.26 -0.27
CA SER A 66 12.35 2.44 -1.10
C SER A 66 13.84 2.59 -1.46
N GLY A 67 14.10 3.32 -2.55
CA GLY A 67 15.46 3.70 -2.97
C GLY A 67 16.23 2.64 -3.75
N VAL A 68 15.63 1.48 -4.03
CA VAL A 68 16.26 0.40 -4.79
C VAL A 68 15.34 -0.15 -5.87
N PRO A 69 15.87 -0.68 -6.99
CA PRO A 69 15.06 -1.35 -8.00
C PRO A 69 14.60 -2.74 -7.53
N GLU A 70 13.52 -3.25 -8.15
CA GLU A 70 12.94 -4.57 -7.87
C GLU A 70 13.98 -5.70 -7.90
N SER A 71 14.92 -5.65 -8.85
CA SER A 71 15.96 -6.68 -9.00
C SER A 71 16.87 -6.82 -7.76
N ILE A 72 17.12 -5.76 -7.03
CA ILE A 72 17.90 -5.79 -5.78
C ILE A 72 17.08 -6.45 -4.68
N VAL A 73 15.80 -6.11 -4.56
CA VAL A 73 14.89 -6.73 -3.59
C VAL A 73 14.73 -8.22 -3.88
N ASP A 74 14.49 -8.60 -5.14
CA ASP A 74 14.37 -10.00 -5.56
C ASP A 74 15.64 -10.80 -5.24
N GLN A 75 16.82 -10.28 -5.58
CA GLN A 75 18.10 -10.93 -5.30
C GLN A 75 18.32 -11.13 -3.80
N ALA A 76 17.98 -10.15 -2.96
CA ALA A 76 18.12 -10.25 -1.50
C ALA A 76 17.21 -11.34 -0.90
N LEU A 77 16.07 -11.58 -1.53
CA LEU A 77 15.07 -12.53 -1.05
C LEU A 77 15.13 -13.92 -1.72
N VAL A 78 16.10 -14.15 -2.58
CA VAL A 78 16.32 -15.48 -3.18
C VAL A 78 16.45 -16.53 -2.07
N GLY A 79 15.62 -17.60 -2.17
CA GLY A 79 15.63 -18.70 -1.21
C GLY A 79 15.06 -18.36 0.19
N LEU A 80 14.41 -17.20 0.37
CA LEU A 80 13.74 -16.86 1.63
C LEU A 80 12.63 -17.87 1.95
N VAL A 81 11.80 -18.20 0.97
CA VAL A 81 10.73 -19.19 1.14
C VAL A 81 11.24 -20.55 0.68
N PRO A 82 11.29 -21.57 1.56
CA PRO A 82 11.72 -22.92 1.19
C PRO A 82 10.82 -23.56 0.12
N LYS A 83 11.40 -24.41 -0.73
CA LYS A 83 10.61 -25.17 -1.71
C LYS A 83 9.59 -26.06 -1.01
N GLY A 84 8.37 -26.06 -1.51
CA GLY A 84 7.26 -26.84 -0.92
C GLY A 84 6.55 -26.17 0.27
N CYS A 85 6.98 -24.99 0.68
CA CYS A 85 6.27 -24.18 1.67
C CYS A 85 4.93 -23.70 1.10
N THR A 86 3.90 -23.62 1.96
CA THR A 86 2.57 -23.10 1.59
C THR A 86 2.52 -21.57 1.54
N ILE A 87 3.60 -20.91 1.99
CA ILE A 87 3.71 -19.44 1.96
C ILE A 87 4.18 -18.99 0.59
N GLN A 88 3.55 -17.96 0.07
CA GLN A 88 3.89 -17.33 -1.20
C GLN A 88 4.57 -15.99 -0.95
N LEU A 89 5.72 -15.78 -1.59
CA LEU A 89 6.41 -14.50 -1.68
C LEU A 89 5.91 -13.78 -2.94
N GLY A 90 5.49 -12.52 -2.79
CA GLY A 90 5.16 -11.62 -3.88
C GLY A 90 6.03 -10.37 -3.81
N ILE A 91 6.52 -9.90 -4.95
CA ILE A 91 7.27 -8.66 -5.08
C ILE A 91 6.53 -7.80 -6.12
N TYR A 92 6.25 -6.56 -5.79
CA TYR A 92 5.45 -5.64 -6.62
C TYR A 92 6.14 -4.28 -6.68
N ALA A 93 6.63 -3.92 -7.86
CA ALA A 93 7.25 -2.63 -8.08
C ALA A 93 6.21 -1.56 -8.45
N SER A 94 6.35 -0.40 -7.86
CA SER A 94 5.70 0.84 -8.22
C SER A 94 6.73 1.98 -8.30
N PRO A 95 6.41 3.15 -8.82
CA PRO A 95 7.36 4.24 -8.88
C PRO A 95 7.94 4.56 -7.48
N MET A 96 9.25 4.43 -7.34
CA MET A 96 10.04 4.70 -6.12
C MET A 96 9.80 3.75 -4.94
N GLU A 97 9.00 2.70 -5.11
CA GLU A 97 8.66 1.74 -4.06
C GLU A 97 8.67 0.31 -4.61
N VAL A 98 9.15 -0.63 -3.80
CA VAL A 98 8.97 -2.07 -4.04
C VAL A 98 8.32 -2.68 -2.80
N MET A 99 7.13 -3.22 -2.99
CA MET A 99 6.37 -3.90 -1.94
C MET A 99 6.69 -5.39 -1.96
N VAL A 100 7.01 -5.95 -0.81
CA VAL A 100 7.22 -7.39 -0.57
C VAL A 100 6.05 -7.93 0.23
N SER A 101 5.43 -9.02 -0.20
CA SER A 101 4.35 -9.66 0.55
C SER A 101 4.62 -11.13 0.81
N LEU A 102 4.29 -11.59 2.00
CA LEU A 102 4.24 -12.99 2.40
C LEU A 102 2.80 -13.38 2.67
N THR A 103 2.26 -14.35 1.93
CA THR A 103 0.87 -14.77 2.06
C THR A 103 0.80 -16.26 2.32
N GLY A 104 0.04 -16.68 3.33
CA GLY A 104 -0.10 -18.08 3.67
C GLY A 104 -1.27 -18.36 4.62
N PRO A 105 -1.51 -19.63 5.00
CA PRO A 105 -2.59 -20.03 5.89
C PRO A 105 -2.50 -19.36 7.26
N ALA A 106 -3.64 -18.94 7.83
CA ALA A 106 -3.73 -18.32 9.15
C ALA A 106 -3.69 -19.33 10.33
N GLY A 107 -3.42 -20.60 10.09
CA GLY A 107 -3.22 -21.59 11.17
C GLY A 107 -2.00 -21.26 12.04
N ALA A 108 -1.96 -21.74 13.28
CA ALA A 108 -0.90 -21.41 14.23
C ALA A 108 0.52 -21.63 13.67
N GLU A 109 0.75 -22.77 12.99
CA GLU A 109 2.05 -23.05 12.36
C GLU A 109 2.33 -22.11 11.18
N GLY A 110 1.32 -21.82 10.35
CA GLY A 110 1.48 -20.90 9.21
C GLY A 110 1.76 -19.46 9.66
N ALA A 111 1.09 -18.98 10.70
CA ALA A 111 1.31 -17.66 11.25
C ALA A 111 2.73 -17.51 11.82
N VAL A 112 3.20 -18.47 12.61
CA VAL A 112 4.56 -18.47 13.16
C VAL A 112 5.60 -18.47 12.04
N THR A 113 5.40 -19.27 11.00
CA THR A 113 6.33 -19.34 9.87
C THR A 113 6.36 -18.01 9.08
N ILE A 114 5.22 -17.36 8.87
CA ILE A 114 5.18 -16.05 8.17
C ILE A 114 5.94 -14.99 8.96
N GLU A 115 5.77 -14.92 10.27
CA GLU A 115 6.49 -13.96 11.11
C GLU A 115 8.01 -14.22 11.12
N GLN A 116 8.42 -15.49 11.10
CA GLN A 116 9.84 -15.86 10.98
C GLN A 116 10.43 -15.42 9.63
N LEU A 117 9.71 -15.68 8.53
CA LEU A 117 10.14 -15.26 7.19
C LEU A 117 10.13 -13.74 7.05
N LEU A 118 9.17 -13.05 7.66
CA LEU A 118 9.12 -11.59 7.68
C LEU A 118 10.34 -11.00 8.39
N LYS A 119 10.69 -11.55 9.55
CA LYS A 119 11.89 -11.14 10.29
C LYS A 119 13.17 -11.37 9.48
N GLU A 120 13.27 -12.50 8.83
CA GLU A 120 14.40 -12.82 7.95
C GLU A 120 14.46 -11.87 6.74
N ALA A 121 13.30 -11.58 6.11
CA ALA A 121 13.22 -10.63 5.01
C ALA A 121 13.70 -9.23 5.45
N LYS A 122 13.25 -8.74 6.61
CA LYS A 122 13.73 -7.47 7.18
C LYS A 122 15.25 -7.47 7.40
N THR A 123 15.77 -8.56 7.93
CA THR A 123 17.23 -8.68 8.16
C THR A 123 18.02 -8.61 6.86
N ARG A 124 17.54 -9.25 5.80
CA ARG A 124 18.19 -9.24 4.48
C ARG A 124 18.06 -7.92 3.74
N LEU A 125 16.92 -7.27 3.87
CA LEU A 125 16.63 -5.97 3.22
C LEU A 125 17.23 -4.79 3.99
N GLY A 126 17.35 -4.88 5.31
CA GLY A 126 17.95 -3.84 6.15
C GLY A 126 17.26 -2.49 6.02
N ASP A 127 18.04 -1.44 5.93
CA ASP A 127 17.58 -0.04 5.98
C ASP A 127 16.73 0.41 4.78
N ILE A 128 16.62 -0.40 3.74
CA ILE A 128 15.72 -0.08 2.61
C ILE A 128 14.24 -0.31 2.95
N VAL A 129 13.93 -1.06 4.02
CA VAL A 129 12.56 -1.23 4.53
C VAL A 129 12.17 0.00 5.32
N TYR A 130 11.19 0.74 4.84
CA TYR A 130 10.72 1.94 5.52
C TYR A 130 9.40 1.75 6.28
N GLY A 131 8.60 0.75 5.94
CA GLY A 131 7.28 0.55 6.54
C GLY A 131 6.74 -0.87 6.38
N GLU A 132 5.65 -1.13 7.07
CA GLU A 132 4.96 -2.43 7.13
C GLU A 132 3.45 -2.25 6.97
N GLU A 133 2.77 -3.30 6.51
CA GLU A 133 1.30 -3.38 6.39
C GLU A 133 0.71 -2.19 5.62
N ASP A 134 -0.08 -1.36 6.29
CA ASP A 134 -0.76 -0.21 5.69
C ASP A 134 0.02 1.11 5.87
N GLU A 135 1.27 1.05 6.36
CA GLU A 135 2.09 2.25 6.50
C GLU A 135 2.44 2.83 5.12
N THR A 136 2.33 4.14 5.01
CA THR A 136 2.80 4.89 3.84
C THR A 136 4.08 5.64 4.17
N MET A 137 4.85 6.05 3.16
CA MET A 137 6.06 6.85 3.37
C MET A 137 5.75 8.10 4.19
N GLU A 138 4.64 8.75 3.90
CA GLU A 138 4.20 9.96 4.60
C GLU A 138 3.86 9.70 6.07
N SER A 139 3.20 8.58 6.37
CA SER A 139 2.85 8.22 7.74
C SER A 139 4.10 7.90 8.56
N VAL A 140 5.07 7.20 7.97
CA VAL A 140 6.34 6.89 8.63
C VAL A 140 7.17 8.16 8.88
N VAL A 141 7.28 9.05 7.89
CA VAL A 141 7.95 10.34 8.06
C VAL A 141 7.27 11.16 9.16
N GLY A 142 5.94 11.25 9.15
CA GLY A 142 5.19 11.98 10.18
C GLY A 142 5.41 11.41 11.57
N ARG A 143 5.39 10.07 11.71
CA ARG A 143 5.70 9.38 12.96
C ARG A 143 7.11 9.71 13.47
N LEU A 144 8.12 9.59 12.62
CA LEU A 144 9.51 9.85 12.98
C LEU A 144 9.75 11.33 13.41
N LEU A 145 9.11 12.28 12.70
CA LEU A 145 9.20 13.70 13.08
C LEU A 145 8.57 13.95 14.46
N ASN A 146 7.40 13.38 14.71
CA ASN A 146 6.73 13.50 16.02
C ASN A 146 7.53 12.84 17.14
N GLU A 147 8.08 11.65 16.95
CA GLU A 147 8.91 10.95 17.94
C GLU A 147 10.13 11.76 18.34
N GLN A 148 10.72 12.48 17.38
CA GLN A 148 11.89 13.33 17.60
C GLN A 148 11.55 14.78 17.94
N GLN A 149 10.25 15.12 18.04
CA GLN A 149 9.75 16.49 18.30
C GLN A 149 10.30 17.52 17.27
N LEU A 150 10.42 17.10 16.02
CA LEU A 150 10.90 17.93 14.92
C LEU A 150 9.73 18.47 14.10
N THR A 151 9.93 19.66 13.53
CA THR A 151 9.04 20.24 12.53
C THR A 151 9.69 20.27 11.16
N LEU A 152 8.87 20.23 10.11
CA LEU A 152 9.29 20.22 8.72
C LEU A 152 8.71 21.44 7.99
N ALA A 153 9.57 22.19 7.32
CA ALA A 153 9.19 23.17 6.31
C ALA A 153 9.65 22.69 4.94
N VAL A 154 8.80 22.85 3.92
CA VAL A 154 9.07 22.39 2.56
C VAL A 154 9.06 23.57 1.59
N ALA A 155 10.06 23.65 0.71
CA ALA A 155 10.06 24.54 -0.43
C ALA A 155 10.04 23.73 -1.72
N GLU A 156 9.00 23.89 -2.53
CA GLU A 156 8.78 23.15 -3.76
C GLU A 156 8.85 24.04 -4.99
N SER A 157 9.25 23.46 -6.12
CA SER A 157 9.20 24.09 -7.43
C SER A 157 8.48 23.16 -8.45
N CYS A 158 9.19 22.26 -9.12
CA CYS A 158 8.62 21.39 -10.16
C CYS A 158 7.53 20.44 -9.65
N THR A 159 7.56 20.06 -8.41
CA THR A 159 6.55 19.21 -7.75
C THR A 159 5.22 19.93 -7.48
N GLY A 160 5.21 21.27 -7.55
CA GLY A 160 4.00 22.09 -7.50
C GLY A 160 3.17 21.98 -6.22
N GLY A 161 3.77 21.60 -5.09
CA GLY A 161 3.08 21.39 -3.82
C GLY A 161 2.74 19.92 -3.52
N LEU A 162 3.20 18.97 -4.34
CA LEU A 162 2.87 17.55 -4.18
C LEU A 162 3.45 16.97 -2.88
N ILE A 163 4.66 17.35 -2.48
CA ILE A 163 5.28 16.86 -1.24
C ILE A 163 4.45 17.34 -0.04
N GLY A 164 4.13 18.62 0.00
CA GLY A 164 3.27 19.18 1.04
C GLY A 164 1.88 18.55 1.06
N HIS A 165 1.27 18.35 -0.10
CA HIS A 165 0.00 17.66 -0.23
C HIS A 165 0.06 16.26 0.37
N ARG A 166 1.04 15.44 -0.01
CA ARG A 166 1.19 14.07 0.50
C ARG A 166 1.37 14.06 2.02
N LEU A 167 2.26 14.89 2.57
CA LEU A 167 2.49 14.97 4.01
C LEU A 167 1.23 15.37 4.79
N THR A 168 0.44 16.29 4.26
CA THR A 168 -0.77 16.80 4.91
C THR A 168 -1.99 15.86 4.77
N GLN A 169 -1.90 14.79 3.98
CA GLN A 169 -2.93 13.73 3.97
C GLN A 169 -2.90 12.87 5.24
N VAL A 170 -1.78 12.87 5.97
CA VAL A 170 -1.66 12.12 7.22
C VAL A 170 -2.41 12.85 8.34
N PRO A 171 -3.38 12.21 9.01
CA PRO A 171 -4.07 12.81 10.16
C PRO A 171 -3.08 13.27 11.23
N GLY A 172 -3.23 14.49 11.71
CA GLY A 172 -2.34 15.09 12.71
C GLY A 172 -1.07 15.74 12.12
N ALA A 173 -0.96 15.88 10.80
CA ALA A 173 0.20 16.49 10.13
C ALA A 173 0.55 17.91 10.65
N SER A 174 -0.42 18.64 11.20
CA SER A 174 -0.20 19.97 11.79
C SER A 174 0.75 19.99 13.00
N THR A 175 1.06 18.82 13.57
CA THR A 175 2.03 18.73 14.69
C THR A 175 3.47 18.79 14.22
N TYR A 176 3.74 18.45 12.95
CA TYR A 176 5.10 18.42 12.40
C TYR A 176 5.29 19.21 11.10
N VAL A 177 4.24 19.46 10.31
CA VAL A 177 4.33 20.34 9.13
C VAL A 177 4.13 21.77 9.56
N ASP A 178 5.21 22.57 9.54
CA ASP A 178 5.15 24.00 9.87
C ASP A 178 4.64 24.81 8.67
N ARG A 179 5.23 24.61 7.48
CA ARG A 179 4.85 25.35 6.28
C ARG A 179 5.25 24.63 4.99
N VAL A 180 4.57 24.98 3.91
CA VAL A 180 4.91 24.55 2.55
C VAL A 180 4.86 25.77 1.64
N ALA A 181 5.96 26.07 0.95
CA ALA A 181 6.08 27.15 -0.02
C ALA A 181 6.25 26.58 -1.43
N VAL A 182 5.39 26.94 -2.37
CA VAL A 182 5.53 26.58 -3.78
C VAL A 182 6.14 27.78 -4.53
N THR A 183 7.45 27.73 -4.74
CA THR A 183 8.24 28.82 -5.38
C THR A 183 8.54 28.45 -6.83
N TYR A 184 7.50 28.47 -7.68
CA TYR A 184 7.62 27.97 -9.05
C TYR A 184 8.42 28.89 -9.97
N SER A 185 8.24 30.21 -9.85
CA SER A 185 8.99 31.20 -10.66
C SER A 185 10.31 31.60 -9.99
N ASN A 186 11.29 32.05 -10.79
CA ASN A 186 12.54 32.60 -10.28
C ASN A 186 12.30 33.79 -9.35
N ARG A 187 11.33 34.64 -9.67
CA ARG A 187 10.91 35.76 -8.80
C ARG A 187 10.47 35.23 -7.42
N ALA A 188 9.60 34.23 -7.38
CA ALA A 188 9.14 33.66 -6.11
C ALA A 188 10.28 33.05 -5.28
N LYS A 189 11.28 32.42 -5.92
CA LYS A 189 12.47 31.89 -5.23
C LYS A 189 13.28 32.99 -4.57
N VAL A 190 13.45 34.13 -5.25
CA VAL A 190 14.15 35.30 -4.68
C VAL A 190 13.33 35.92 -3.55
N GLU A 191 12.06 36.22 -3.80
CA GLU A 191 11.22 36.97 -2.85
C GLU A 191 10.89 36.17 -1.59
N MET A 192 10.57 34.88 -1.71
CA MET A 192 10.10 34.07 -0.60
C MET A 192 11.22 33.28 0.10
N LEU A 193 12.27 32.88 -0.61
CA LEU A 193 13.33 32.05 -0.06
C LEU A 193 14.69 32.76 0.01
N GLY A 194 14.81 33.98 -0.50
CA GLY A 194 16.06 34.73 -0.52
C GLY A 194 17.14 34.14 -1.44
N VAL A 195 16.75 33.33 -2.45
CA VAL A 195 17.68 32.72 -3.40
C VAL A 195 18.40 33.84 -4.19
N PRO A 196 19.73 33.90 -4.17
CA PRO A 196 20.47 34.90 -4.96
C PRO A 196 20.14 34.76 -6.46
N SER A 197 19.84 35.89 -7.13
CA SER A 197 19.47 35.88 -8.55
C SER A 197 20.54 35.31 -9.49
N GLY A 198 21.81 35.35 -9.07
CA GLY A 198 22.90 34.74 -9.82
C GLY A 198 22.99 33.21 -9.76
N LEU A 199 22.13 32.55 -8.99
CA LEU A 199 22.00 31.09 -8.89
C LEU A 199 20.77 30.51 -9.62
N LEU A 200 20.01 31.36 -10.30
CA LEU A 200 18.74 30.99 -10.96
C LEU A 200 18.86 30.86 -12.47
#